data_d35d414d73dcda0122e5296bcbce3e40
#
_entry.id   d35d414d73dcda0122e5296bcbce3e40
#
_cell.length_a   1.000
_cell.length_b   1.000
_cell.length_c   1.000
_cell.angle_alpha   90.00
_cell.angle_beta   90.00
_cell.angle_gamma   90.00
#
_symmetry.space_group_name_H-M   'P 1'
#
loop_
_entity.id
_entity.type
_entity.pdbx_description
1 polymer ?
#
loop_
_entity_poly.entity_id
_entity_poly.type
_entity_poly.pdbx_seq_one_letter_code
_entity_poly.pdbx_strand_id
1 'polypeptide(L)'
;MYKRQGYYCFPLVYGNAIKNGKTNTSAYTSNKTGSDILTTFINHTGNPITSPYIKENAGCVPAKAELLWQDAPGLISNVQYNNSQMQLFVNPENYISFQVNGLTIRQGNAVIAIKDAGDNVLWSWHIWVTDENIGQTIEVTNHQSQKYKFMPVNLGWCDGRTETYAERSCKVKFTAGDASKEVIIKQVSASITTGGDHPYYEWGRKDPFPPSNGLANTNKTWYDKDGNAHTESPKTENFSTGATCIMNYILKPDVMHSQYSGDNTYANLWSADNNVYTANDENVIKTIYDPSPVGFKLPPSNAFTGFTTTGEYVST
;
A
#
# COMPACT_ATOMS: atom_id res chain seq x y z
N MET A 1 -4.90 -7.52 7.40
CA MET A 1 -4.36 -8.89 7.65
C MET A 1 -3.90 -8.91 9.10
N TYR A 2 -4.36 -9.87 9.90
CA TYR A 2 -3.91 -9.97 11.30
C TYR A 2 -2.42 -10.28 11.35
N LYS A 3 -1.73 -9.67 12.32
CA LYS A 3 -0.30 -9.89 12.55
C LYS A 3 -0.03 -11.35 12.99
N ARG A 4 0.22 -12.23 12.02
CA ARG A 4 0.60 -13.63 12.24
C ARG A 4 1.82 -13.96 11.40
N GLN A 5 2.75 -14.70 12.00
CA GLN A 5 3.85 -15.28 11.24
C GLN A 5 3.33 -16.37 10.29
N GLY A 6 3.98 -16.54 9.15
CA GLY A 6 3.63 -17.59 8.21
C GLY A 6 3.98 -17.25 6.77
N TYR A 7 3.68 -18.19 5.90
CA TYR A 7 3.71 -17.99 4.47
C TYR A 7 2.33 -17.58 3.99
N TYR A 8 2.31 -16.59 3.14
CA TYR A 8 1.11 -16.05 2.52
C TYR A 8 1.21 -16.17 1.02
N CYS A 9 0.11 -16.41 0.36
CA CYS A 9 0.00 -16.35 -1.09
C CYS A 9 -1.31 -15.75 -1.52
N PHE A 10 -1.32 -15.15 -2.70
CA PHE A 10 -2.52 -14.65 -3.36
C PHE A 10 -2.40 -14.80 -4.88
N PRO A 11 -3.54 -14.96 -5.58
CA PRO A 11 -3.55 -15.14 -7.03
C PRO A 11 -3.11 -13.86 -7.74
N LEU A 12 -2.57 -14.04 -8.94
CA LEU A 12 -2.11 -12.95 -9.81
C LEU A 12 -3.30 -12.29 -10.51
N VAL A 13 -4.08 -11.54 -9.73
CA VAL A 13 -5.28 -10.83 -10.17
C VAL A 13 -5.18 -9.34 -9.88
N TYR A 14 -5.81 -8.51 -10.70
CA TYR A 14 -5.97 -7.09 -10.36
C TYR A 14 -6.79 -6.93 -9.09
N GLY A 15 -6.46 -5.95 -8.27
CA GLY A 15 -7.20 -5.67 -7.03
C GLY A 15 -8.70 -5.52 -7.29
N ASN A 16 -9.55 -6.10 -6.44
CA ASN A 16 -11.01 -6.04 -6.55
C ASN A 16 -11.64 -6.66 -7.82
N ALA A 17 -10.85 -7.10 -8.80
CA ALA A 17 -11.36 -7.72 -10.03
C ALA A 17 -12.02 -9.08 -9.82
N ILE A 18 -11.79 -9.71 -8.67
CA ILE A 18 -12.52 -10.90 -8.21
C ILE A 18 -13.28 -10.54 -6.93
N LYS A 19 -14.58 -10.85 -6.90
CA LYS A 19 -15.43 -10.66 -5.71
C LYS A 19 -16.25 -11.93 -5.47
N ASN A 20 -16.16 -12.47 -4.25
CA ASN A 20 -16.85 -13.71 -3.86
C ASN A 20 -16.57 -14.87 -4.84
N GLY A 21 -15.32 -15.02 -5.28
CA GLY A 21 -14.89 -16.07 -6.21
C GLY A 21 -15.36 -15.90 -7.66
N LYS A 22 -15.94 -14.76 -8.01
CA LYS A 22 -16.44 -14.45 -9.36
C LYS A 22 -15.79 -13.21 -9.92
N THR A 23 -15.65 -13.14 -11.24
CA THR A 23 -15.22 -11.95 -11.96
C THR A 23 -16.10 -10.76 -11.63
N ASN A 24 -15.47 -9.64 -11.26
CA ASN A 24 -16.11 -8.37 -10.94
C ASN A 24 -15.72 -7.32 -11.99
N THR A 25 -16.38 -7.33 -13.14
CA THR A 25 -16.07 -6.44 -14.27
C THR A 25 -16.25 -4.97 -13.92
N SER A 26 -17.18 -4.63 -13.01
CA SER A 26 -17.37 -3.25 -12.55
C SER A 26 -16.15 -2.66 -11.83
N ALA A 27 -15.16 -3.47 -11.46
CA ALA A 27 -13.92 -2.98 -10.88
C ALA A 27 -12.95 -2.39 -11.93
N TYR A 28 -13.12 -2.70 -13.21
CA TYR A 28 -12.22 -2.24 -14.29
C TYR A 28 -12.97 -1.78 -15.56
N THR A 29 -14.27 -1.61 -15.47
CA THR A 29 -15.12 -1.01 -16.53
C THR A 29 -16.13 -0.06 -15.90
N SER A 30 -16.57 0.96 -16.66
CA SER A 30 -17.64 1.86 -16.27
C SER A 30 -18.76 1.83 -17.29
N ASN A 31 -20.00 1.95 -16.81
CA ASN A 31 -21.18 2.16 -17.65
C ASN A 31 -21.45 3.65 -17.92
N LYS A 32 -20.70 4.54 -17.28
CA LYS A 32 -20.77 5.98 -17.51
C LYS A 32 -19.93 6.38 -18.73
N THR A 33 -20.28 7.47 -19.34
CA THR A 33 -19.55 8.08 -20.44
C THR A 33 -19.23 9.53 -20.11
N GLY A 34 -18.04 9.98 -20.49
CA GLY A 34 -17.57 11.34 -20.24
C GLY A 34 -16.10 11.46 -20.61
N SER A 35 -15.60 12.67 -20.78
CA SER A 35 -14.20 12.93 -21.13
C SER A 35 -13.22 12.42 -20.06
N ASP A 36 -13.67 12.40 -18.81
CA ASP A 36 -12.84 12.06 -17.64
C ASP A 36 -13.15 10.65 -17.09
N ILE A 37 -13.99 9.89 -17.79
CA ILE A 37 -14.33 8.51 -17.41
C ILE A 37 -13.57 7.54 -18.28
N LEU A 38 -12.80 6.65 -17.64
CA LEU A 38 -12.17 5.53 -18.29
C LEU A 38 -13.17 4.37 -18.39
N THR A 39 -13.79 4.20 -19.54
CA THR A 39 -14.82 3.16 -19.76
C THR A 39 -14.26 1.75 -19.62
N THR A 40 -13.00 1.55 -19.98
CA THR A 40 -12.26 0.30 -19.72
C THR A 40 -10.88 0.68 -19.21
N PHE A 41 -10.51 0.14 -18.05
CA PHE A 41 -9.20 0.42 -17.49
C PHE A 41 -8.11 -0.26 -18.30
N ILE A 42 -6.92 0.32 -18.28
CA ILE A 42 -5.79 -0.09 -19.08
C ILE A 42 -4.67 -0.66 -18.21
N ASN A 43 -3.87 -1.54 -18.79
CA ASN A 43 -2.68 -2.11 -18.17
C ASN A 43 -1.44 -1.24 -18.38
N HIS A 44 -0.27 -1.70 -17.94
CA HIS A 44 1.01 -1.01 -18.02
C HIS A 44 1.48 -0.68 -19.45
N THR A 45 0.92 -1.32 -20.48
CA THR A 45 1.21 -1.05 -21.89
C THR A 45 0.11 -0.24 -22.59
N GLY A 46 -0.91 0.21 -21.86
CA GLY A 46 -2.04 0.95 -22.41
C GLY A 46 -3.13 0.08 -23.05
N ASN A 47 -3.00 -1.23 -23.01
CA ASN A 47 -4.03 -2.13 -23.52
C ASN A 47 -5.19 -2.25 -22.52
N PRO A 48 -6.46 -2.36 -23.02
CA PRO A 48 -7.61 -2.60 -22.18
C PRO A 48 -7.47 -3.84 -21.30
N ILE A 49 -7.90 -3.73 -20.03
CA ILE A 49 -8.02 -4.87 -19.12
C ILE A 49 -9.33 -5.58 -19.43
N THR A 50 -9.26 -6.81 -19.93
CA THR A 50 -10.40 -7.63 -20.33
C THR A 50 -10.62 -8.85 -19.45
N SER A 51 -9.61 -9.23 -18.66
CA SER A 51 -9.67 -10.33 -17.69
C SER A 51 -9.23 -9.86 -16.31
N PRO A 52 -9.81 -10.41 -15.23
CA PRO A 52 -9.33 -10.18 -13.87
C PRO A 52 -7.93 -10.72 -13.64
N TYR A 53 -7.49 -11.70 -14.42
CA TYR A 53 -6.17 -12.34 -14.32
C TYR A 53 -5.14 -11.57 -15.13
N ILE A 54 -4.08 -11.11 -14.47
CA ILE A 54 -3.07 -10.22 -15.08
C ILE A 54 -2.47 -10.86 -16.35
N LYS A 55 -2.06 -12.11 -16.26
CA LYS A 55 -1.39 -12.80 -17.38
C LYS A 55 -2.28 -13.06 -18.61
N GLU A 56 -3.59 -12.95 -18.48
CA GLU A 56 -4.52 -13.13 -19.59
C GLU A 56 -4.73 -11.86 -20.42
N ASN A 57 -4.16 -10.74 -19.98
CA ASN A 57 -4.28 -9.46 -20.67
C ASN A 57 -3.09 -9.23 -21.61
N ALA A 58 -3.34 -8.56 -22.72
CA ALA A 58 -2.34 -8.30 -23.75
C ALA A 58 -1.10 -7.57 -23.18
N GLY A 59 0.09 -8.06 -23.51
CA GLY A 59 1.35 -7.50 -23.04
C GLY A 59 1.75 -7.86 -21.61
N CYS A 60 0.93 -8.61 -20.86
CA CYS A 60 1.21 -8.99 -19.49
C CYS A 60 1.85 -10.38 -19.42
N VAL A 61 3.18 -10.44 -19.40
CA VAL A 61 3.97 -11.70 -19.29
C VAL A 61 4.73 -11.70 -17.96
N PRO A 62 4.15 -12.23 -16.87
CA PRO A 62 4.79 -12.25 -15.57
C PRO A 62 6.05 -13.13 -15.57
N ALA A 63 7.15 -12.63 -14.96
CA ALA A 63 8.41 -13.36 -14.87
C ALA A 63 8.92 -13.46 -13.42
N LYS A 64 8.79 -12.42 -12.60
CA LYS A 64 9.28 -12.40 -11.23
C LYS A 64 8.43 -11.50 -10.33
N ALA A 65 8.36 -11.85 -9.03
CA ALA A 65 7.82 -10.98 -8.01
C ALA A 65 8.95 -10.35 -7.19
N GLU A 66 8.77 -9.10 -6.75
CA GLU A 66 9.79 -8.36 -6.03
C GLU A 66 9.17 -7.48 -4.94
N LEU A 67 9.86 -7.34 -3.82
CA LEU A 67 9.58 -6.31 -2.81
C LEU A 67 10.07 -4.98 -3.36
N LEU A 68 9.21 -3.97 -3.44
CA LEU A 68 9.62 -2.62 -3.83
C LEU A 68 10.13 -1.84 -2.63
N TRP A 69 9.38 -1.85 -1.54
CA TRP A 69 9.77 -1.23 -0.28
C TRP A 69 8.97 -1.78 0.89
N GLN A 70 9.49 -1.60 2.11
CA GLN A 70 8.80 -1.86 3.37
C GLN A 70 9.22 -0.82 4.43
N ASP A 71 8.32 -0.47 5.35
CA ASP A 71 8.57 0.55 6.39
C ASP A 71 9.11 -0.01 7.70
N ALA A 72 9.36 -1.31 7.75
CA ALA A 72 9.98 -1.97 8.89
C ALA A 72 10.96 -3.06 8.39
N PRO A 73 12.16 -3.18 8.99
CA PRO A 73 13.16 -4.12 8.51
C PRO A 73 12.70 -5.57 8.64
N GLY A 74 12.75 -6.30 7.54
CA GLY A 74 12.35 -7.71 7.51
C GLY A 74 10.86 -7.95 7.81
N LEU A 75 10.00 -6.97 7.54
CA LEU A 75 8.55 -7.10 7.73
C LEU A 75 8.01 -8.25 6.90
N ILE A 76 8.39 -8.27 5.62
CA ILE A 76 8.14 -9.38 4.71
C ILE A 76 9.44 -9.80 4.03
N SER A 77 9.49 -11.06 3.63
CA SER A 77 10.65 -11.67 2.97
C SER A 77 10.20 -12.76 2.01
N ASN A 78 11.14 -13.35 1.25
CA ASN A 78 10.87 -14.48 0.33
C ASN A 78 9.71 -14.19 -0.63
N VAL A 79 9.69 -12.98 -1.20
CA VAL A 79 8.70 -12.62 -2.23
C VAL A 79 9.03 -13.40 -3.51
N GLN A 80 8.11 -14.23 -3.97
CA GLN A 80 8.32 -15.12 -5.12
C GLN A 80 7.07 -15.20 -5.99
N TYR A 81 7.28 -15.35 -7.29
CA TYR A 81 6.27 -15.72 -8.26
C TYR A 81 6.38 -17.21 -8.56
N ASN A 82 5.25 -17.94 -8.56
CA ASN A 82 5.18 -19.38 -8.79
C ASN A 82 6.14 -20.21 -7.92
N ASN A 83 6.11 -19.98 -6.61
CA ASN A 83 6.95 -20.71 -5.67
C ASN A 83 6.61 -22.20 -5.65
N SER A 84 7.55 -23.04 -6.09
CA SER A 84 7.37 -24.49 -6.13
C SER A 84 7.14 -25.15 -4.77
N GLN A 85 7.60 -24.52 -3.68
CA GLN A 85 7.35 -25.01 -2.31
C GLN A 85 5.90 -24.85 -1.86
N MET A 86 5.14 -23.97 -2.52
CA MET A 86 3.71 -23.75 -2.23
C MET A 86 2.80 -24.69 -3.05
N GLN A 87 3.33 -25.56 -3.91
CA GLN A 87 2.58 -26.49 -4.75
C GLN A 87 1.62 -27.41 -3.98
N LEU A 88 1.94 -27.72 -2.73
CA LEU A 88 1.11 -28.59 -1.89
C LEU A 88 -0.19 -27.92 -1.40
N PHE A 89 -0.28 -26.58 -1.47
CA PHE A 89 -1.39 -25.82 -0.87
C PHE A 89 -2.25 -25.08 -1.88
N VAL A 90 -1.68 -24.72 -3.04
CA VAL A 90 -2.35 -23.98 -4.10
C VAL A 90 -1.86 -24.49 -5.45
N ASN A 91 -2.67 -24.34 -6.52
CA ASN A 91 -2.13 -24.49 -7.86
C ASN A 91 -1.01 -23.44 -8.03
N PRO A 92 0.27 -23.84 -8.21
CA PRO A 92 1.41 -22.93 -8.13
C PRO A 92 1.48 -21.92 -9.26
N GLU A 93 0.68 -22.12 -10.30
CA GLU A 93 0.63 -21.20 -11.43
C GLU A 93 -0.16 -19.94 -11.06
N ASN A 94 0.47 -18.79 -11.34
CA ASN A 94 -0.15 -17.46 -11.19
C ASN A 94 -0.42 -17.01 -9.75
N TYR A 95 0.49 -17.32 -8.85
CA TYR A 95 0.47 -16.85 -7.47
C TYR A 95 1.75 -16.07 -7.12
N ILE A 96 1.57 -15.08 -6.25
CA ILE A 96 2.67 -14.47 -5.51
C ILE A 96 2.64 -15.05 -4.10
N SER A 97 3.81 -15.38 -3.57
CA SER A 97 4.00 -15.78 -2.18
C SER A 97 5.01 -14.89 -1.49
N PHE A 98 4.84 -14.73 -0.19
CA PHE A 98 5.80 -14.05 0.68
C PHE A 98 5.72 -14.62 2.10
N GLN A 99 6.71 -14.31 2.92
CA GLN A 99 6.79 -14.74 4.31
C GLN A 99 6.73 -13.54 5.25
N VAL A 100 5.95 -13.67 6.31
CA VAL A 100 6.02 -12.84 7.52
C VAL A 100 6.76 -13.64 8.58
N ASN A 101 7.98 -13.19 8.92
CA ASN A 101 8.85 -13.91 9.86
C ASN A 101 8.46 -13.61 11.31
N GLY A 102 8.30 -14.65 12.13
CA GLY A 102 7.92 -14.49 13.53
C GLY A 102 8.92 -13.76 14.42
N LEU A 103 10.20 -13.72 14.04
CA LEU A 103 11.24 -13.01 14.78
C LEU A 103 11.23 -11.49 14.52
N THR A 104 10.70 -11.06 13.38
CA THR A 104 10.68 -9.66 12.95
C THR A 104 9.27 -9.10 12.82
N ILE A 105 8.24 -9.89 13.11
CA ILE A 105 6.84 -9.49 12.96
C ILE A 105 6.51 -8.26 13.79
N ARG A 106 5.98 -7.24 13.13
CA ARG A 106 5.49 -5.99 13.73
C ARG A 106 4.41 -5.40 12.82
N GLN A 107 3.75 -4.36 13.28
CA GLN A 107 2.93 -3.54 12.39
C GLN A 107 3.83 -2.86 11.36
N GLY A 108 3.34 -2.76 10.13
CA GLY A 108 4.08 -2.14 9.06
C GLY A 108 3.42 -2.32 7.70
N ASN A 109 4.00 -1.66 6.72
CA ASN A 109 3.55 -1.59 5.35
C ASN A 109 4.65 -2.02 4.39
N ALA A 110 4.27 -2.70 3.33
CA ALA A 110 5.17 -3.07 2.26
C ALA A 110 4.43 -3.02 0.91
N VAL A 111 5.15 -2.79 -0.16
CA VAL A 111 4.62 -2.91 -1.52
C VAL A 111 5.42 -3.97 -2.26
N ILE A 112 4.71 -4.95 -2.82
CA ILE A 112 5.26 -5.97 -3.70
C ILE A 112 4.71 -5.80 -5.11
N ALA A 113 5.55 -6.12 -6.09
CA ALA A 113 5.19 -6.06 -7.51
C ALA A 113 5.40 -7.39 -8.21
N ILE A 114 4.60 -7.62 -9.26
CA ILE A 114 4.88 -8.58 -10.30
C ILE A 114 5.51 -7.85 -11.47
N LYS A 115 6.59 -8.39 -12.01
CA LYS A 115 7.37 -7.81 -13.11
C LYS A 115 7.50 -8.78 -14.28
N ASP A 116 7.71 -8.23 -15.47
CA ASP A 116 8.10 -9.00 -16.65
C ASP A 116 9.60 -9.29 -16.68
N ALA A 117 10.08 -9.97 -17.74
CA ALA A 117 11.49 -10.26 -17.93
C ALA A 117 12.35 -9.02 -18.21
N GLY A 118 11.74 -7.92 -18.65
CA GLY A 118 12.38 -6.61 -18.88
C GLY A 118 12.41 -5.71 -17.65
N ASP A 119 11.99 -6.23 -16.49
CA ASP A 119 11.91 -5.51 -15.20
C ASP A 119 10.79 -4.47 -15.12
N ASN A 120 9.86 -4.47 -16.07
CA ASN A 120 8.69 -3.59 -16.01
C ASN A 120 7.68 -4.10 -14.99
N VAL A 121 7.12 -3.21 -14.17
CA VAL A 121 6.05 -3.56 -13.24
C VAL A 121 4.75 -3.77 -14.02
N LEU A 122 4.16 -4.95 -13.90
CA LEU A 122 2.85 -5.29 -14.48
C LEU A 122 1.71 -4.90 -13.54
N TRP A 123 1.93 -5.04 -12.24
CA TRP A 123 1.03 -4.64 -11.16
C TRP A 123 1.74 -4.69 -9.82
N SER A 124 1.16 -4.04 -8.80
CA SER A 124 1.68 -4.05 -7.43
C SER A 124 0.53 -4.09 -6.42
N TRP A 125 0.87 -4.51 -5.20
CA TRP A 125 -0.08 -4.64 -4.10
C TRP A 125 0.53 -4.09 -2.82
N HIS A 126 -0.29 -3.38 -2.05
CA HIS A 126 0.02 -2.97 -0.69
C HIS A 126 -0.22 -4.15 0.27
N ILE A 127 0.79 -4.47 1.06
CA ILE A 127 0.72 -5.45 2.14
C ILE A 127 0.76 -4.68 3.46
N TRP A 128 -0.34 -4.71 4.17
CA TRP A 128 -0.45 -4.10 5.49
C TRP A 128 -0.47 -5.19 6.56
N VAL A 129 0.58 -5.23 7.38
CA VAL A 129 0.70 -6.13 8.53
C VAL A 129 0.22 -5.38 9.76
N THR A 130 -0.89 -5.81 10.35
CA THR A 130 -1.52 -5.14 11.48
C THR A 130 -2.14 -6.15 12.44
N ASP A 131 -2.27 -5.79 13.71
CA ASP A 131 -3.07 -6.46 14.72
C ASP A 131 -4.40 -5.73 14.97
N GLU A 132 -4.66 -4.63 14.25
CA GLU A 132 -5.94 -3.93 14.30
C GLU A 132 -7.10 -4.79 13.82
N ASN A 133 -8.20 -4.76 14.56
CA ASN A 133 -9.44 -5.38 14.12
C ASN A 133 -10.23 -4.41 13.22
N ILE A 134 -9.85 -4.34 11.95
CA ILE A 134 -10.51 -3.44 10.98
C ILE A 134 -12.01 -3.73 10.79
N GLY A 135 -12.49 -4.90 11.18
CA GLY A 135 -13.91 -5.25 11.15
C GLY A 135 -14.73 -4.60 12.28
N GLN A 136 -14.08 -4.08 13.31
CA GLN A 136 -14.72 -3.33 14.39
C GLN A 136 -14.93 -1.88 13.97
N THR A 137 -15.93 -1.67 13.11
CA THR A 137 -16.16 -0.37 12.46
C THR A 137 -16.74 0.66 13.41
N ILE A 138 -16.46 1.94 13.13
CA ILE A 138 -17.05 3.10 13.77
C ILE A 138 -18.22 3.58 12.89
N GLU A 139 -19.44 3.62 13.43
CA GLU A 139 -20.58 4.17 12.72
C GLU A 139 -20.62 5.71 12.91
N VAL A 140 -20.70 6.40 11.80
CA VAL A 140 -20.78 7.86 11.73
C VAL A 140 -22.03 8.23 10.96
N THR A 141 -22.76 9.24 11.47
CA THR A 141 -23.93 9.80 10.80
C THR A 141 -23.58 11.18 10.27
N ASN A 142 -23.73 11.42 8.96
CA ASN A 142 -23.52 12.72 8.36
C ASN A 142 -24.70 13.68 8.59
N HIS A 143 -24.58 14.92 8.11
CA HIS A 143 -25.64 15.93 8.28
C HIS A 143 -26.95 15.58 7.55
N GLN A 144 -26.92 14.73 6.54
CA GLN A 144 -28.09 14.23 5.82
C GLN A 144 -28.74 13.02 6.51
N SER A 145 -28.33 12.70 7.75
CA SER A 145 -28.77 11.52 8.50
C SER A 145 -28.40 10.18 7.84
N GLN A 146 -27.44 10.19 6.93
CA GLN A 146 -26.91 8.96 6.32
C GLN A 146 -25.83 8.36 7.22
N LYS A 147 -25.84 7.04 7.32
CA LYS A 147 -24.91 6.29 8.17
C LYS A 147 -23.82 5.62 7.36
N TYR A 148 -22.61 5.79 7.81
CA TYR A 148 -21.39 5.20 7.24
C TYR A 148 -20.64 4.41 8.29
N LYS A 149 -20.02 3.31 7.90
CA LYS A 149 -19.15 2.52 8.78
C LYS A 149 -17.71 2.65 8.31
N PHE A 150 -16.90 3.31 9.12
CA PHE A 150 -15.49 3.49 8.86
C PHE A 150 -14.64 2.43 9.56
N MET A 151 -13.48 2.12 8.99
CA MET A 151 -12.44 1.42 9.74
C MET A 151 -12.05 2.23 10.99
N PRO A 152 -11.63 1.55 12.08
CA PRO A 152 -11.25 2.26 13.31
C PRO A 152 -9.96 3.07 13.17
N VAL A 153 -9.15 2.78 12.15
CA VAL A 153 -7.88 3.44 11.86
C VAL A 153 -7.74 3.71 10.38
N ASN A 154 -6.83 4.62 10.01
CA ASN A 154 -6.48 4.89 8.63
C ASN A 154 -5.84 3.65 7.97
N LEU A 155 -6.00 3.53 6.65
CA LEU A 155 -5.36 2.47 5.89
C LEU A 155 -3.84 2.52 6.05
N GLY A 156 -3.25 1.39 6.43
CA GLY A 156 -1.81 1.30 6.67
C GLY A 156 -1.34 1.79 8.04
N TRP A 157 -2.26 2.09 8.96
CA TRP A 157 -1.92 2.56 10.30
C TRP A 157 -0.99 1.61 11.04
N CYS A 158 0.01 2.19 11.69
CA CYS A 158 0.91 1.54 12.64
C CYS A 158 0.85 2.32 13.95
N ASP A 159 0.67 1.62 15.06
CA ASP A 159 0.59 2.25 16.37
C ASP A 159 1.90 2.90 16.80
N GLY A 160 1.78 3.95 17.57
CA GLY A 160 2.88 4.47 18.34
C GLY A 160 3.35 3.48 19.39
N ARG A 161 4.65 3.46 19.63
CA ARG A 161 5.25 2.57 20.64
C ARG A 161 6.38 3.24 21.41
N THR A 162 6.57 2.78 22.62
CA THR A 162 7.72 3.15 23.45
C THR A 162 8.59 1.90 23.66
N GLU A 163 9.82 1.97 23.17
CA GLU A 163 10.83 0.94 23.40
C GLU A 163 11.78 1.38 24.51
N THR A 164 11.89 0.56 25.55
CA THR A 164 12.79 0.85 26.67
C THR A 164 14.01 -0.07 26.61
N TYR A 165 15.17 0.52 26.62
CA TYR A 165 16.46 -0.15 26.65
C TYR A 165 17.04 -0.02 28.06
N ALA A 166 17.31 -1.15 28.71
CA ALA A 166 17.99 -1.17 29.99
C ALA A 166 19.47 -0.85 29.84
N GLU A 167 20.08 -0.32 30.88
CA GLU A 167 21.54 -0.19 30.94
C GLU A 167 22.20 -1.55 30.78
N ARG A 168 23.19 -1.61 29.93
CA ARG A 168 24.02 -2.81 29.69
C ARG A 168 25.49 -2.42 29.60
N SER A 169 26.37 -3.35 30.00
CA SER A 169 27.81 -3.18 29.75
C SER A 169 28.44 -4.49 29.31
N CYS A 170 29.45 -4.39 28.47
CA CYS A 170 30.32 -5.51 28.14
C CYS A 170 31.79 -5.09 28.33
N LYS A 171 32.62 -6.07 28.69
CA LYS A 171 34.08 -5.90 28.73
C LYS A 171 34.68 -6.51 27.49
N VAL A 172 35.52 -5.73 26.81
CA VAL A 172 36.32 -6.22 25.68
C VAL A 172 37.79 -6.20 26.13
N LYS A 173 38.41 -7.37 26.14
CA LYS A 173 39.81 -7.54 26.48
C LYS A 173 40.64 -7.65 25.18
N PHE A 174 41.55 -6.73 25.00
CA PHE A 174 42.54 -6.78 23.93
C PHE A 174 43.83 -7.40 24.48
N THR A 175 44.38 -8.38 23.78
CA THR A 175 45.62 -9.07 24.18
C THR A 175 46.59 -9.06 23.00
N ALA A 176 47.84 -8.65 23.28
CA ALA A 176 48.93 -8.70 22.33
C ALA A 176 50.20 -9.25 23.05
N GLY A 177 50.55 -10.49 22.76
CA GLY A 177 51.54 -11.24 23.56
C GLY A 177 51.12 -11.35 25.03
N ASP A 178 52.01 -10.98 25.93
CA ASP A 178 51.75 -10.98 27.38
C ASP A 178 51.01 -9.72 27.87
N ALA A 179 50.85 -8.72 27.03
CA ALA A 179 50.14 -7.48 27.37
C ALA A 179 48.64 -7.60 27.12
N SER A 180 47.86 -7.12 28.07
CA SER A 180 46.39 -7.04 27.86
C SER A 180 45.83 -5.73 28.43
N LYS A 181 44.75 -5.24 27.78
CA LYS A 181 43.96 -4.09 28.24
C LYS A 181 42.48 -4.38 28.14
N GLU A 182 41.72 -4.02 29.18
CA GLU A 182 40.27 -4.10 29.17
C GLU A 182 39.65 -2.73 28.89
N VAL A 183 38.58 -2.73 28.05
CA VAL A 183 37.74 -1.58 27.79
C VAL A 183 36.30 -1.99 28.14
N ILE A 184 35.63 -1.14 28.89
CA ILE A 184 34.19 -1.33 29.20
C ILE A 184 33.37 -0.48 28.23
N ILE A 185 32.55 -1.13 27.44
CA ILE A 185 31.56 -0.48 26.59
C ILE A 185 30.25 -0.46 27.35
N LYS A 186 29.70 0.72 27.59
CA LYS A 186 28.42 0.89 28.29
C LYS A 186 27.36 1.39 27.32
N GLN A 187 26.18 0.76 27.33
CA GLN A 187 24.95 1.30 26.80
C GLN A 187 24.17 1.88 27.99
N VAL A 188 23.85 3.15 27.96
CA VAL A 188 22.98 3.76 28.95
C VAL A 188 21.54 3.33 28.73
N SER A 189 20.70 3.38 29.77
CA SER A 189 19.27 3.18 29.62
C SER A 189 18.68 4.30 28.74
N ALA A 190 17.75 3.93 27.87
CA ALA A 190 17.07 4.88 27.00
C ALA A 190 15.61 4.45 26.82
N SER A 191 14.75 5.42 26.59
CA SER A 191 13.36 5.18 26.19
C SER A 191 13.09 5.97 24.92
N ILE A 192 12.73 5.26 23.85
CA ILE A 192 12.46 5.85 22.53
C ILE A 192 10.97 5.67 22.24
N THR A 193 10.26 6.78 22.11
CA THR A 193 8.84 6.80 21.76
C THR A 193 8.71 7.21 20.29
N THR A 194 8.04 6.39 19.50
CA THR A 194 7.59 6.71 18.14
C THR A 194 6.08 6.93 18.14
N GLY A 195 5.61 7.99 17.50
CA GLY A 195 4.18 8.22 17.29
C GLY A 195 3.57 7.20 16.33
N GLY A 196 2.25 7.05 16.37
CA GLY A 196 1.51 6.31 15.37
C GLY A 196 1.57 7.01 14.02
N ASP A 197 1.46 6.24 12.94
CA ASP A 197 1.61 6.77 11.58
C ASP A 197 1.05 5.82 10.51
N HIS A 198 0.89 6.32 9.29
CA HIS A 198 0.44 5.56 8.11
C HIS A 198 1.10 6.10 6.84
N PRO A 199 1.21 5.28 5.76
CA PRO A 199 1.73 5.75 4.49
C PRO A 199 0.74 6.64 3.75
N TYR A 200 1.22 7.33 2.71
CA TYR A 200 0.40 8.18 1.87
C TYR A 200 -0.06 7.50 0.61
N TYR A 201 -1.18 8.01 0.09
CA TYR A 201 -1.67 7.69 -1.24
C TYR A 201 -1.89 9.00 -2.02
N GLU A 202 -1.47 9.05 -3.25
CA GLU A 202 -1.98 10.06 -4.18
C GLU A 202 -3.41 9.72 -4.59
N TRP A 203 -4.19 10.75 -4.90
CA TRP A 203 -5.55 10.58 -5.36
C TRP A 203 -5.61 9.67 -6.59
N GLY A 204 -6.48 8.66 -6.55
CA GLY A 204 -6.68 7.70 -7.64
C GLY A 204 -5.66 6.58 -7.72
N ARG A 205 -4.60 6.56 -6.89
CA ARG A 205 -3.57 5.52 -6.91
C ARG A 205 -3.84 4.39 -5.94
N LYS A 206 -3.43 3.19 -6.34
CA LYS A 206 -3.62 1.96 -5.57
C LYS A 206 -2.51 1.66 -4.56
N ASP A 207 -1.32 2.22 -4.75
CA ASP A 207 -0.15 1.96 -3.92
C ASP A 207 0.16 3.14 -3.02
N PRO A 208 0.53 2.88 -1.76
CA PRO A 208 1.09 3.89 -0.89
C PRO A 208 2.55 4.18 -1.24
N PHE A 209 3.01 5.36 -0.85
CA PHE A 209 4.43 5.71 -0.97
C PHE A 209 5.23 5.29 0.25
N PRO A 210 6.55 5.06 0.09
CA PRO A 210 7.43 4.91 1.23
C PRO A 210 7.20 6.05 2.23
N PRO A 211 7.22 5.76 3.53
CA PRO A 211 6.96 6.77 4.54
C PRO A 211 7.94 7.93 4.37
N SER A 212 7.45 9.05 3.86
CA SER A 212 8.23 10.27 3.76
C SER A 212 7.77 11.26 4.81
N ASN A 213 8.68 12.10 5.27
CA ASN A 213 8.37 13.14 6.25
C ASN A 213 7.64 14.35 5.66
N GLY A 214 7.22 14.30 4.40
CA GLY A 214 6.72 15.46 3.65
C GLY A 214 5.58 16.21 4.33
N LEU A 215 4.86 15.58 5.26
CA LEU A 215 3.77 16.22 6.00
C LEU A 215 4.03 16.35 7.52
N ALA A 216 4.92 15.57 8.10
CA ALA A 216 5.04 15.47 9.55
C ALA A 216 6.41 15.88 10.12
N ASN A 217 7.33 16.39 9.32
CA ASN A 217 8.73 16.71 9.73
C ASN A 217 9.46 15.54 10.42
N THR A 218 9.03 14.31 10.21
CA THR A 218 9.64 13.11 10.77
C THR A 218 10.06 12.18 9.63
N ASN A 219 11.35 12.09 9.37
CA ASN A 219 11.88 11.11 8.42
C ASN A 219 11.64 9.71 8.98
N LYS A 220 10.78 8.95 8.34
CA LYS A 220 10.68 7.52 8.57
C LYS A 220 11.68 6.80 7.70
N THR A 221 12.40 5.87 8.31
CA THR A 221 13.24 4.94 7.58
C THR A 221 12.35 3.93 6.86
N TRP A 222 12.63 3.69 5.59
CA TRP A 222 12.09 2.60 4.81
C TRP A 222 13.22 1.74 4.25
N TYR A 223 12.91 0.56 3.77
CA TYR A 223 13.88 -0.46 3.37
C TYR A 223 13.54 -0.97 1.98
N ASP A 224 14.57 -1.07 1.13
CA ASP A 224 14.45 -1.66 -0.20
C ASP A 224 14.44 -3.21 -0.16
N LYS A 225 14.41 -3.82 -1.34
CA LYS A 225 14.44 -5.30 -1.50
C LYS A 225 15.70 -5.96 -0.94
N ASP A 226 16.81 -5.24 -0.87
CA ASP A 226 18.10 -5.72 -0.40
C ASP A 226 18.29 -5.46 1.11
N GLY A 227 17.30 -4.80 1.74
CA GLY A 227 17.30 -4.46 3.15
C GLY A 227 18.10 -3.20 3.49
N ASN A 228 18.50 -2.41 2.49
CA ASN A 228 19.17 -1.14 2.72
C ASN A 228 18.16 -0.12 3.27
N ALA A 229 18.60 0.64 4.27
CA ALA A 229 17.80 1.66 4.90
C ALA A 229 17.87 2.99 4.13
N HIS A 230 16.73 3.62 3.94
CA HIS A 230 16.52 4.87 3.25
C HIS A 230 15.75 5.84 4.13
N THR A 231 16.02 7.14 3.98
CA THR A 231 15.33 8.22 4.70
C THR A 231 14.87 9.35 3.78
N GLU A 232 15.18 9.25 2.49
CA GLU A 232 14.76 10.18 1.47
C GLU A 232 13.26 10.07 1.18
N SER A 233 12.68 11.18 0.78
CA SER A 233 11.31 11.24 0.27
C SER A 233 11.18 10.46 -1.04
N PRO A 234 9.97 10.00 -1.38
CA PRO A 234 9.71 9.40 -2.68
C PRO A 234 10.17 10.30 -3.82
N LYS A 235 10.69 9.67 -4.87
CA LYS A 235 11.00 10.40 -6.11
C LYS A 235 9.73 11.00 -6.68
N THR A 236 9.87 12.13 -7.36
CA THR A 236 8.77 12.78 -8.08
C THR A 236 9.10 12.88 -9.56
N GLU A 237 8.14 12.55 -10.41
CA GLU A 237 8.26 12.68 -11.87
C GLU A 237 6.97 13.23 -12.46
N ASN A 238 7.08 13.91 -13.60
CA ASN A 238 5.91 14.28 -14.40
C ASN A 238 5.53 13.09 -15.28
N PHE A 239 4.38 12.49 -15.02
CA PHE A 239 3.89 11.34 -15.78
C PHE A 239 3.10 11.69 -17.03
N SER A 240 3.06 12.97 -17.41
CA SER A 240 2.15 13.46 -18.44
C SER A 240 0.67 13.30 -18.02
N THR A 241 -0.25 13.21 -18.97
CA THR A 241 -1.69 13.18 -18.73
C THR A 241 -2.35 11.95 -19.34
N GLY A 242 -3.60 11.72 -19.01
CA GLY A 242 -4.43 10.67 -19.60
C GLY A 242 -3.88 9.27 -19.43
N ALA A 243 -3.92 8.48 -20.50
CA ALA A 243 -3.48 7.07 -20.51
C ALA A 243 -2.00 6.90 -20.12
N THR A 244 -1.13 7.82 -20.54
CA THR A 244 0.30 7.78 -20.20
C THR A 244 0.52 7.93 -18.69
N CYS A 245 -0.26 8.79 -18.04
CA CYS A 245 -0.22 8.95 -16.60
C CYS A 245 -0.62 7.64 -15.88
N ILE A 246 -1.71 7.00 -16.32
CA ILE A 246 -2.17 5.73 -15.75
C ILE A 246 -1.13 4.61 -15.93
N MET A 247 -0.52 4.52 -17.13
CA MET A 247 0.56 3.55 -17.37
C MET A 247 1.73 3.76 -16.39
N ASN A 248 2.14 5.01 -16.17
CA ASN A 248 3.20 5.33 -15.22
C ASN A 248 2.80 5.06 -13.77
N TYR A 249 1.53 5.19 -13.38
CA TYR A 249 1.04 4.78 -12.07
C TYR A 249 1.23 3.27 -11.81
N ILE A 250 1.17 2.46 -12.88
CA ILE A 250 1.42 1.02 -12.78
C ILE A 250 2.93 0.72 -12.80
N LEU A 251 3.65 1.31 -13.76
CA LEU A 251 5.09 1.06 -13.97
C LEU A 251 5.97 1.58 -12.83
N LYS A 252 5.55 2.65 -12.16
CA LYS A 252 6.32 3.38 -11.14
C LYS A 252 5.48 3.59 -9.86
N PRO A 253 5.12 2.52 -9.16
CA PRO A 253 4.22 2.60 -8.01
C PRO A 253 4.80 3.36 -6.81
N ASP A 254 6.13 3.49 -6.74
CA ASP A 254 6.91 4.17 -5.69
C ASP A 254 7.32 5.61 -6.04
N VAL A 255 6.90 6.13 -7.19
CA VAL A 255 7.22 7.49 -7.67
C VAL A 255 5.96 8.35 -7.65
N MET A 256 6.04 9.51 -7.01
CA MET A 256 4.95 10.49 -6.97
C MET A 256 4.85 11.27 -8.28
N HIS A 257 3.63 11.62 -8.67
CA HIS A 257 3.40 12.50 -9.80
C HIS A 257 3.62 13.96 -9.38
N SER A 258 4.57 14.64 -10.04
CA SER A 258 5.03 15.96 -9.61
C SER A 258 4.13 17.12 -10.06
N GLN A 259 3.20 16.89 -10.98
CA GLN A 259 2.45 17.99 -11.60
C GLN A 259 1.02 17.60 -11.95
N TYR A 260 0.09 18.19 -11.21
CA TYR A 260 -1.32 18.23 -11.58
C TYR A 260 -1.54 19.45 -12.49
N SER A 261 -1.09 19.39 -13.74
CA SER A 261 -1.35 20.46 -14.69
C SER A 261 -2.64 20.21 -15.43
N GLY A 262 -3.66 20.98 -15.16
CA GLY A 262 -4.83 21.34 -16.00
C GLY A 262 -5.66 20.24 -16.68
N ASP A 263 -5.08 19.13 -17.05
CA ASP A 263 -5.75 17.97 -17.64
C ASP A 263 -5.68 16.79 -16.66
N ASN A 264 -6.58 16.80 -15.70
CA ASN A 264 -6.71 15.75 -14.69
C ASN A 264 -7.59 14.59 -15.20
N THR A 265 -7.60 14.33 -16.49
CA THR A 265 -8.34 13.23 -17.10
C THR A 265 -8.00 11.94 -16.37
N TYR A 266 -9.02 11.23 -15.92
CA TYR A 266 -8.90 9.98 -15.18
C TYR A 266 -8.25 10.08 -13.77
N ALA A 267 -8.29 11.23 -13.14
CA ALA A 267 -7.72 11.37 -11.79
C ALA A 267 -8.48 10.55 -10.74
N ASN A 268 -9.79 10.37 -10.90
CA ASN A 268 -10.61 9.61 -9.95
C ASN A 268 -10.65 8.12 -10.31
N LEU A 269 -9.53 7.43 -10.24
CA LEU A 269 -9.46 5.98 -10.53
C LEU A 269 -10.04 5.10 -9.42
N TRP A 270 -10.38 5.63 -8.24
CA TRP A 270 -10.92 4.85 -7.13
C TRP A 270 -12.38 4.45 -7.30
N SER A 271 -13.11 5.14 -8.18
CA SER A 271 -14.50 4.79 -8.49
C SER A 271 -14.73 4.68 -9.98
N ALA A 272 -15.36 3.60 -10.42
CA ALA A 272 -15.62 3.34 -11.83
C ALA A 272 -16.55 4.38 -12.47
N ASP A 273 -17.46 4.96 -11.71
CA ASP A 273 -18.52 5.83 -12.23
C ASP A 273 -18.31 7.32 -11.90
N ASN A 274 -17.25 7.68 -11.21
CA ASN A 274 -16.95 9.05 -10.82
C ASN A 274 -15.90 9.67 -11.75
N ASN A 275 -16.25 10.79 -12.33
CA ASN A 275 -15.39 11.53 -13.26
C ASN A 275 -14.93 12.88 -12.76
N VAL A 276 -15.11 13.19 -11.47
CA VAL A 276 -14.89 14.53 -10.94
C VAL A 276 -13.80 14.56 -9.88
N TYR A 277 -13.13 15.68 -9.78
CA TYR A 277 -12.20 16.02 -8.71
C TYR A 277 -12.83 16.88 -7.63
N THR A 278 -14.08 17.24 -7.79
CA THR A 278 -14.85 18.01 -6.81
C THR A 278 -15.64 17.07 -5.92
N ALA A 279 -16.30 17.61 -4.92
CA ALA A 279 -17.21 16.88 -4.06
C ALA A 279 -18.20 16.06 -4.88
N ASN A 280 -18.37 14.79 -4.55
CA ASN A 280 -19.23 13.86 -5.24
C ASN A 280 -19.92 12.94 -4.23
N ASP A 281 -21.24 13.09 -4.13
CA ASP A 281 -22.09 12.32 -3.21
C ASP A 281 -22.59 11.01 -3.83
N GLU A 282 -22.21 10.69 -5.05
CA GLU A 282 -22.59 9.44 -5.70
C GLU A 282 -21.93 8.23 -5.01
N ASN A 283 -22.59 7.11 -5.12
CA ASN A 283 -22.10 5.87 -4.53
C ASN A 283 -20.83 5.40 -5.23
N VAL A 284 -19.75 5.26 -4.50
CA VAL A 284 -18.45 4.81 -5.02
C VAL A 284 -18.53 3.36 -5.46
N ILE A 285 -18.19 3.08 -6.72
CA ILE A 285 -18.04 1.73 -7.27
C ILE A 285 -16.55 1.37 -7.23
N LYS A 286 -16.21 0.52 -6.27
CA LYS A 286 -14.83 0.11 -5.98
C LYS A 286 -14.13 -0.47 -7.18
N THR A 287 -13.01 0.12 -7.58
CA THR A 287 -12.20 -0.28 -8.73
C THR A 287 -11.00 -1.13 -8.34
N ILE A 288 -10.23 -1.54 -9.36
CA ILE A 288 -8.92 -2.16 -9.18
C ILE A 288 -7.88 -1.22 -8.54
N TYR A 289 -8.11 0.10 -8.58
CA TYR A 289 -7.23 1.12 -7.99
C TYR A 289 -7.64 1.52 -6.57
N ASP A 290 -8.81 1.12 -6.09
CA ASP A 290 -9.21 1.40 -4.71
C ASP A 290 -8.36 0.56 -3.73
N PRO A 291 -7.52 1.19 -2.90
CA PRO A 291 -6.59 0.51 -2.02
C PRO A 291 -7.24 -0.09 -0.76
N SER A 292 -8.51 0.21 -0.50
CA SER A 292 -9.19 -0.23 0.71
C SER A 292 -9.23 -1.76 0.81
N PRO A 293 -9.14 -2.35 2.00
CA PRO A 293 -9.23 -3.78 2.20
C PRO A 293 -10.56 -4.39 1.72
N VAL A 294 -10.60 -5.70 1.60
CA VAL A 294 -11.82 -6.44 1.28
C VAL A 294 -12.91 -6.09 2.29
N GLY A 295 -14.11 -5.76 1.79
CA GLY A 295 -15.25 -5.33 2.60
C GLY A 295 -15.35 -3.81 2.80
N PHE A 296 -14.32 -3.06 2.43
CA PHE A 296 -14.29 -1.60 2.47
C PHE A 296 -14.12 -1.01 1.08
N LYS A 297 -14.47 0.25 0.95
CA LYS A 297 -14.26 1.08 -0.23
C LYS A 297 -14.06 2.53 0.21
N LEU A 298 -13.58 3.38 -0.67
CA LEU A 298 -13.55 4.80 -0.41
C LEU A 298 -14.98 5.33 -0.27
N PRO A 299 -15.24 6.22 0.70
CA PRO A 299 -16.57 6.79 0.90
C PRO A 299 -16.85 7.88 -0.14
N PRO A 300 -18.14 8.19 -0.40
CA PRO A 300 -18.52 9.41 -1.11
C PRO A 300 -18.20 10.67 -0.28
N SER A 301 -18.13 11.83 -0.91
CA SER A 301 -17.73 13.08 -0.24
C SER A 301 -18.68 13.48 0.90
N ASN A 302 -19.97 13.25 0.76
CA ASN A 302 -20.95 13.56 1.79
C ASN A 302 -20.81 12.74 3.08
N ALA A 303 -20.04 11.63 3.05
CA ALA A 303 -19.72 10.88 4.26
C ALA A 303 -18.95 11.73 5.30
N PHE A 304 -18.28 12.78 4.86
CA PHE A 304 -17.47 13.68 5.69
C PHE A 304 -18.11 15.03 5.94
N THR A 305 -19.35 15.25 5.48
CA THR A 305 -20.02 16.55 5.65
C THR A 305 -20.63 16.70 7.05
N GLY A 306 -20.57 17.89 7.58
CA GLY A 306 -21.10 18.21 8.92
C GLY A 306 -20.15 17.91 10.07
N PHE A 307 -18.92 17.51 9.81
CA PHE A 307 -17.90 17.33 10.84
C PHE A 307 -17.14 18.64 11.07
N THR A 308 -16.99 18.99 12.35
CA THR A 308 -16.14 20.09 12.80
C THR A 308 -15.20 19.59 13.88
N THR A 309 -14.12 20.35 14.13
CA THR A 309 -13.18 20.04 15.22
C THR A 309 -13.82 20.13 16.61
N THR A 310 -14.94 20.81 16.71
CA THR A 310 -15.71 20.94 17.96
C THR A 310 -16.84 19.91 18.06
N GLY A 311 -17.07 19.12 17.02
CA GLY A 311 -18.21 18.20 16.95
C GLY A 311 -19.55 18.89 16.66
N GLU A 312 -19.53 20.19 16.37
CA GLU A 312 -20.73 20.94 16.00
C GLU A 312 -21.01 20.78 14.51
N TYR A 313 -22.28 20.78 14.17
CA TYR A 313 -22.77 20.74 12.80
C TYR A 313 -22.61 22.10 12.13
N VAL A 314 -22.00 22.15 10.96
CA VAL A 314 -21.99 23.33 10.08
C VAL A 314 -22.74 22.97 8.80
N SER A 315 -23.86 23.64 8.54
CA SER A 315 -24.52 23.57 7.23
C SER A 315 -23.62 24.27 6.21
N THR A 316 -23.09 23.55 5.24
CA THR A 316 -22.40 24.11 4.07
C THR A 316 -23.39 24.38 2.96
#